data_f9a5f23844fe3ee72858a20c1d15ca88
#
_entry.id   f9a5f23844fe3ee72858a20c1d15ca88
#
_cell.length_a   1.000
_cell.length_b   1.000
_cell.length_c   1.000
_cell.angle_alpha   90.00
_cell.angle_beta   90.00
_cell.angle_gamma   90.00
#
_symmetry.space_group_name_H-M   'P 1'
#
loop_
_entity.id
_entity.type
_entity.pdbx_description
1 polymer ?
#
loop_
_entity_poly.entity_id
_entity_poly.type
_entity_poly.pdbx_seq_one_letter_code
_entity_poly.pdbx_strand_id
1 'polypeptide(L)'
;MAAPILATEGLAKRFGGVVATDRVTLAVPEGELRCIIGPNGAGKSTLFSLLCGIYPPDAGRVLLKGADVTSQPAFRRVRQGLGLTFQTNRAYHALTVRQNLEIARRTDGAERSAAAEERFRYALDLFGLEAEAETLARELPHHRLQWLEIAMVLAGGPEIVLLDEPTAGLSPEETLQTARVLQHLNRSGLTIVVVEHDIAFVREVAQGVTVLHQGRIFAEGTVDEITAHEDVRRIYLGRA
;
A
#
# COMPACT_ATOMS: atom_id res chain seq x y z
N MET A 1 16.02 18.58 -3.10
CA MET A 1 15.05 17.59 -2.63
C MET A 1 15.55 16.21 -3.07
N ALA A 2 15.49 15.19 -2.22
CA ALA A 2 15.83 13.83 -2.61
C ALA A 2 14.90 13.37 -3.75
N ALA A 3 15.42 12.52 -4.65
CA ALA A 3 14.59 11.96 -5.72
C ALA A 3 13.47 11.10 -5.11
N PRO A 4 12.25 11.11 -5.66
CA PRO A 4 11.16 10.30 -5.15
C PRO A 4 11.46 8.81 -5.36
N ILE A 5 11.12 7.97 -4.38
CA ILE A 5 11.24 6.50 -4.50
C ILE A 5 10.20 5.94 -5.48
N LEU A 6 9.01 6.54 -5.54
CA LEU A 6 7.95 6.21 -6.47
C LEU A 6 7.40 7.49 -7.11
N ALA A 7 7.31 7.52 -8.42
CA ALA A 7 6.70 8.64 -9.12
C ALA A 7 5.87 8.19 -10.32
N THR A 8 4.94 9.05 -10.74
CA THR A 8 4.23 8.93 -12.02
C THR A 8 4.33 10.24 -12.78
N GLU A 9 4.35 10.13 -14.10
CA GLU A 9 4.35 11.28 -15.00
C GLU A 9 3.20 11.15 -16.00
N GLY A 10 2.16 11.95 -15.82
CA GLY A 10 1.03 12.02 -16.74
C GLY A 10 0.28 10.69 -16.92
N LEU A 11 0.20 9.87 -15.86
CA LEU A 11 -0.32 8.51 -15.92
C LEU A 11 -1.82 8.49 -16.23
N ALA A 12 -2.21 7.79 -17.30
CA ALA A 12 -3.60 7.73 -17.76
C ALA A 12 -4.04 6.30 -18.04
N LYS A 13 -5.31 6.01 -17.73
CA LYS A 13 -5.97 4.73 -18.00
C LYS A 13 -7.45 4.92 -18.30
N ARG A 14 -7.91 4.23 -19.34
CA ARG A 14 -9.32 4.17 -19.71
C ARG A 14 -9.80 2.72 -19.76
N PHE A 15 -11.05 2.51 -19.42
CA PHE A 15 -11.74 1.23 -19.61
C PHE A 15 -13.00 1.51 -20.42
N GLY A 16 -12.97 1.16 -21.71
CA GLY A 16 -14.04 1.52 -22.64
C GLY A 16 -14.25 3.05 -22.69
N GLY A 17 -15.44 3.51 -22.37
CA GLY A 17 -15.78 4.93 -22.32
C GLY A 17 -15.39 5.66 -21.03
N VAL A 18 -14.94 4.93 -19.99
CA VAL A 18 -14.65 5.49 -18.66
C VAL A 18 -13.18 5.86 -18.55
N VAL A 19 -12.87 7.12 -18.21
CA VAL A 19 -11.52 7.57 -17.84
C VAL A 19 -11.32 7.30 -16.36
N ALA A 20 -10.54 6.28 -16.03
CA ALA A 20 -10.31 5.88 -14.64
C ALA A 20 -9.15 6.66 -13.99
N THR A 21 -8.09 7.01 -14.76
CA THR A 21 -7.05 7.95 -14.38
C THR A 21 -6.75 8.89 -15.56
N ASP A 22 -6.52 10.18 -15.30
CA ASP A 22 -6.28 11.18 -16.30
C ASP A 22 -5.06 12.04 -15.93
N ARG A 23 -3.94 11.76 -16.55
CA ARG A 23 -2.66 12.48 -16.40
C ARG A 23 -2.21 12.66 -14.96
N VAL A 24 -2.31 11.60 -14.15
CA VAL A 24 -1.87 11.59 -12.75
C VAL A 24 -0.35 11.73 -12.70
N THR A 25 0.13 12.80 -12.07
CA THR A 25 1.56 13.02 -11.78
C THR A 25 1.71 13.09 -10.28
N LEU A 26 2.31 12.07 -9.69
CA LEU A 26 2.51 11.85 -8.27
C LEU A 26 3.99 11.68 -7.98
N ALA A 27 4.46 12.20 -6.85
CA ALA A 27 5.81 11.95 -6.35
C ALA A 27 5.76 11.58 -4.87
N VAL A 28 6.28 10.41 -4.52
CA VAL A 28 6.38 9.93 -3.15
C VAL A 28 7.85 9.93 -2.74
N PRO A 29 8.27 10.81 -1.82
CA PRO A 29 9.60 10.81 -1.25
C PRO A 29 9.92 9.52 -0.51
N GLU A 30 11.20 9.14 -0.47
CA GLU A 30 11.67 8.03 0.35
C GLU A 30 11.42 8.31 1.83
N GLY A 31 10.95 7.28 2.56
CA GLY A 31 10.63 7.37 3.99
C GLY A 31 9.30 8.07 4.31
N GLU A 32 8.52 8.48 3.31
CA GLU A 32 7.22 9.10 3.55
C GLU A 32 6.12 8.04 3.74
N LEU A 33 5.17 8.31 4.67
CA LEU A 33 3.89 7.64 4.73
C LEU A 33 2.83 8.52 4.06
N ARG A 34 2.51 8.15 2.80
CA ARG A 34 1.55 8.86 1.94
C ARG A 34 0.20 8.15 1.94
N CYS A 35 -0.88 8.88 2.18
CA CYS A 35 -2.23 8.38 1.96
C CYS A 35 -2.82 8.92 0.65
N ILE A 36 -3.39 8.02 -0.15
CA ILE A 36 -4.17 8.36 -1.35
C ILE A 36 -5.64 8.19 -0.99
N ILE A 37 -6.37 9.28 -0.97
CA ILE A 37 -7.79 9.31 -0.59
C ILE A 37 -8.65 9.81 -1.74
N GLY A 38 -9.97 9.64 -1.64
CA GLY A 38 -10.92 10.10 -2.63
C GLY A 38 -12.24 9.34 -2.53
N PRO A 39 -13.34 9.88 -3.06
CA PRO A 39 -14.63 9.20 -3.05
C PRO A 39 -14.60 7.89 -3.88
N ASN A 40 -15.66 7.10 -3.75
CA ASN A 40 -15.82 5.91 -4.59
C ASN A 40 -15.88 6.32 -6.06
N GLY A 41 -15.18 5.57 -6.92
CA GLY A 41 -15.06 5.89 -8.34
C GLY A 41 -14.05 7.00 -8.68
N ALA A 42 -13.30 7.52 -7.70
CA ALA A 42 -12.27 8.55 -7.95
C ALA A 42 -11.07 8.05 -8.77
N GLY A 43 -10.88 6.72 -8.92
CA GLY A 43 -9.76 6.13 -9.65
C GLY A 43 -8.66 5.55 -8.76
N LYS A 44 -8.85 5.49 -7.44
CA LYS A 44 -7.84 5.01 -6.48
C LYS A 44 -7.33 3.60 -6.79
N SER A 45 -8.22 2.61 -6.88
CA SER A 45 -7.83 1.21 -7.15
C SER A 45 -7.22 1.04 -8.54
N THR A 46 -7.62 1.89 -9.51
CA THR A 46 -6.96 1.91 -10.83
C THR A 46 -5.55 2.46 -10.72
N LEU A 47 -5.36 3.59 -10.04
CA LEU A 47 -4.04 4.16 -9.81
C LEU A 47 -3.15 3.15 -9.07
N PHE A 48 -3.64 2.52 -8.00
CA PHE A 48 -2.96 1.45 -7.29
C PHE A 48 -2.51 0.33 -8.24
N SER A 49 -3.42 -0.18 -9.07
CA SER A 49 -3.13 -1.25 -10.03
C SER A 49 -2.09 -0.86 -11.08
N LEU A 50 -2.07 0.40 -11.49
CA LEU A 50 -1.04 0.94 -12.40
C LEU A 50 0.33 1.04 -11.71
N LEU A 51 0.36 1.52 -10.47
CA LEU A 51 1.58 1.61 -9.65
C LEU A 51 2.16 0.22 -9.39
N CYS A 52 1.31 -0.78 -9.16
CA CYS A 52 1.72 -2.17 -8.93
C CYS A 52 2.13 -2.90 -10.21
N GLY A 53 1.80 -2.40 -11.40
CA GLY A 53 2.04 -3.09 -12.68
C GLY A 53 1.08 -4.24 -12.96
N ILE A 54 -0.13 -4.18 -12.41
CA ILE A 54 -1.24 -5.11 -12.68
C ILE A 54 -1.88 -4.77 -14.02
N TYR A 55 -2.13 -3.47 -14.25
CA TYR A 55 -2.57 -2.95 -15.55
C TYR A 55 -1.47 -2.13 -16.20
N PRO A 56 -1.28 -2.25 -17.52
CA PRO A 56 -0.47 -1.28 -18.25
C PRO A 56 -1.25 0.04 -18.39
N PRO A 57 -0.59 1.19 -18.24
CA PRO A 57 -1.20 2.47 -18.54
C PRO A 57 -1.41 2.65 -20.06
N ASP A 58 -2.32 3.52 -20.44
CA ASP A 58 -2.54 3.90 -21.85
C ASP A 58 -1.63 5.09 -22.23
N ALA A 59 -1.18 5.88 -21.24
CA ALA A 59 -0.20 6.94 -21.41
C ALA A 59 0.49 7.25 -20.07
N GLY A 60 1.62 7.96 -20.16
CA GLY A 60 2.41 8.33 -19.00
C GLY A 60 3.40 7.25 -18.57
N ARG A 61 4.08 7.51 -17.44
CA ARG A 61 5.15 6.63 -16.93
C ARG A 61 5.02 6.39 -15.43
N VAL A 62 5.52 5.24 -14.99
CA VAL A 62 5.74 4.89 -13.57
C VAL A 62 7.24 4.73 -13.36
N LEU A 63 7.77 5.47 -12.40
CA LEU A 63 9.18 5.45 -12.03
C LEU A 63 9.33 4.86 -10.62
N LEU A 64 10.18 3.86 -10.46
CA LEU A 64 10.55 3.27 -9.17
C LEU A 64 12.05 3.50 -8.95
N LYS A 65 12.43 4.20 -7.92
CA LYS A 65 13.83 4.61 -7.64
C LYS A 65 14.50 5.28 -8.85
N GLY A 66 13.74 6.11 -9.56
CA GLY A 66 14.18 6.80 -10.77
C GLY A 66 14.21 5.95 -12.05
N ALA A 67 14.05 4.62 -11.96
CA ALA A 67 14.00 3.73 -13.11
C ALA A 67 12.57 3.64 -13.68
N ASP A 68 12.43 3.70 -15.01
CA ASP A 68 11.15 3.49 -15.68
C ASP A 68 10.72 2.02 -15.60
N VAL A 69 9.63 1.77 -14.87
CA VAL A 69 9.05 0.44 -14.68
C VAL A 69 7.70 0.28 -15.37
N THR A 70 7.32 1.24 -16.24
CA THR A 70 5.99 1.33 -16.85
C THR A 70 5.55 0.03 -17.53
N SER A 71 6.42 -0.60 -18.30
CA SER A 71 6.13 -1.85 -19.01
C SER A 71 6.39 -3.12 -18.19
N GLN A 72 6.87 -2.97 -16.94
CA GLN A 72 7.21 -4.11 -16.10
C GLN A 72 5.99 -4.65 -15.37
N PRO A 73 5.75 -5.97 -15.37
CA PRO A 73 4.70 -6.61 -14.60
C PRO A 73 5.03 -6.57 -13.09
N ALA A 74 3.99 -6.75 -12.26
CA ALA A 74 4.08 -6.66 -10.80
C ALA A 74 5.25 -7.45 -10.19
N PHE A 75 5.47 -8.71 -10.61
CA PHE A 75 6.54 -9.54 -10.04
C PHE A 75 7.96 -8.97 -10.27
N ARG A 76 8.18 -8.22 -11.36
CA ARG A 76 9.46 -7.54 -11.61
C ARG A 76 9.63 -6.31 -10.71
N ARG A 77 8.54 -5.55 -10.48
CA ARG A 77 8.56 -4.41 -9.57
C ARG A 77 8.79 -4.87 -8.12
N VAL A 78 8.20 -6.01 -7.73
CA VAL A 78 8.44 -6.63 -6.42
C VAL A 78 9.92 -6.97 -6.22
N ARG A 79 10.59 -7.54 -7.21
CA ARG A 79 12.04 -7.81 -7.17
C ARG A 79 12.91 -6.54 -7.09
N GLN A 80 12.36 -5.39 -7.41
CA GLN A 80 13.02 -4.08 -7.30
C GLN A 80 12.71 -3.36 -5.99
N GLY A 81 12.08 -4.05 -5.02
CA GLY A 81 11.80 -3.51 -3.69
C GLY A 81 10.39 -2.96 -3.49
N LEU A 82 9.44 -3.21 -4.41
CA LEU A 82 8.04 -2.85 -4.23
C LEU A 82 7.29 -3.98 -3.50
N GLY A 83 6.81 -3.72 -2.28
CA GLY A 83 5.82 -4.56 -1.60
C GLY A 83 4.40 -4.12 -1.96
N LEU A 84 3.46 -5.05 -2.01
CA LEU A 84 2.05 -4.71 -2.26
C LEU A 84 1.10 -5.68 -1.57
N THR A 85 -0.01 -5.15 -1.04
CA THR A 85 -1.18 -5.93 -0.64
C THR A 85 -2.34 -5.64 -1.59
N PHE A 86 -3.38 -6.45 -1.52
CA PHE A 86 -4.57 -6.28 -2.33
C PHE A 86 -5.80 -6.14 -1.44
N GLN A 87 -6.85 -5.54 -1.95
CA GLN A 87 -8.14 -5.46 -1.27
C GLN A 87 -8.71 -6.86 -0.92
N THR A 88 -8.40 -7.87 -1.75
CA THR A 88 -8.72 -9.27 -1.45
C THR A 88 -7.48 -9.95 -0.88
N ASN A 89 -7.58 -10.48 0.34
CA ASN A 89 -6.48 -11.15 1.01
C ASN A 89 -5.89 -12.30 0.16
N ARG A 90 -4.56 -12.35 0.06
CA ARG A 90 -3.79 -13.29 -0.76
C ARG A 90 -3.06 -14.35 0.04
N ALA A 91 -3.33 -14.47 1.34
CA ALA A 91 -2.77 -15.55 2.13
C ALA A 91 -3.27 -16.92 1.63
N TYR A 92 -2.41 -17.89 1.67
CA TYR A 92 -2.73 -19.27 1.31
C TYR A 92 -3.48 -19.94 2.46
N HIS A 93 -4.80 -19.99 2.36
CA HIS A 93 -5.70 -20.45 3.41
C HIS A 93 -5.44 -21.88 3.93
N ALA A 94 -4.89 -22.76 3.08
CA ALA A 94 -4.56 -24.16 3.44
C ALA A 94 -3.17 -24.30 4.07
N LEU A 95 -2.42 -23.22 4.22
CA LEU A 95 -1.10 -23.19 4.82
C LEU A 95 -1.15 -22.52 6.19
N THR A 96 -0.18 -22.86 7.04
CA THR A 96 -0.02 -22.21 8.33
C THR A 96 0.51 -20.78 8.16
N VAL A 97 0.42 -19.96 9.22
CA VAL A 97 1.04 -18.61 9.26
C VAL A 97 2.53 -18.69 8.88
N ARG A 98 3.27 -19.61 9.51
CA ARG A 98 4.69 -19.84 9.22
C ARG A 98 4.95 -20.17 7.77
N GLN A 99 4.18 -21.10 7.20
CA GLN A 99 4.33 -21.51 5.80
C GLN A 99 4.02 -20.38 4.82
N ASN A 100 3.02 -19.54 5.10
CA ASN A 100 2.71 -18.36 4.30
C ASN A 100 3.90 -17.38 4.27
N LEU A 101 4.50 -17.07 5.41
CA LEU A 101 5.67 -16.22 5.50
C LEU A 101 6.91 -16.82 4.82
N GLU A 102 7.09 -18.16 4.92
CA GLU A 102 8.19 -18.84 4.23
C GLU A 102 8.10 -18.75 2.70
N ILE A 103 6.88 -18.79 2.13
CA ILE A 103 6.68 -18.60 0.69
C ILE A 103 7.08 -17.18 0.30
N ALA A 104 6.66 -16.18 1.06
CA ALA A 104 6.98 -14.77 0.78
C ALA A 104 8.49 -14.50 0.81
N ARG A 105 9.23 -15.20 1.66
CA ARG A 105 10.70 -15.09 1.77
C ARG A 105 11.46 -15.66 0.56
N ARG A 106 10.84 -16.54 -0.23
CA ARG A 106 11.50 -17.26 -1.33
C ARG A 106 11.61 -16.51 -2.66
N THR A 107 11.28 -15.23 -2.69
CA THR A 107 11.12 -14.50 -3.96
C THR A 107 12.38 -14.36 -4.81
N ASP A 108 13.59 -14.60 -4.31
CA ASP A 108 14.82 -14.31 -5.06
C ASP A 108 15.85 -15.44 -5.17
N GLY A 109 15.49 -16.68 -4.86
CA GLY A 109 16.45 -17.79 -4.96
C GLY A 109 17.68 -17.64 -4.06
N ALA A 110 17.74 -16.60 -3.25
CA ALA A 110 18.77 -16.42 -2.25
C ALA A 110 18.55 -17.44 -1.13
N GLU A 111 19.54 -18.29 -0.92
CA GLU A 111 19.66 -19.15 0.23
C GLU A 111 19.33 -18.38 1.51
N ARG A 112 18.83 -19.09 2.54
CA ARG A 112 18.51 -18.58 3.88
C ARG A 112 19.61 -17.67 4.43
N SER A 113 19.58 -16.39 4.03
CA SER A 113 20.51 -15.42 4.60
C SER A 113 20.08 -15.07 6.03
N ALA A 114 21.02 -14.73 6.90
CA ALA A 114 20.72 -14.28 8.26
C ALA A 114 19.74 -13.08 8.25
N ALA A 115 19.88 -12.18 7.29
CA ALA A 115 18.99 -11.04 7.11
C ALA A 115 17.55 -11.44 6.72
N ALA A 116 17.36 -12.49 5.91
CA ALA A 116 16.03 -13.00 5.57
C ALA A 116 15.36 -13.68 6.77
N GLU A 117 16.15 -14.37 7.61
CA GLU A 117 15.66 -14.96 8.86
C GLU A 117 15.25 -13.89 9.88
N GLU A 118 16.04 -12.82 9.98
CA GLU A 118 15.74 -11.70 10.86
C GLU A 118 14.44 -10.99 10.43
N ARG A 119 14.26 -10.70 9.13
CA ARG A 119 13.00 -10.13 8.62
C ARG A 119 11.80 -11.03 8.88
N PHE A 120 11.95 -12.33 8.74
CA PHE A 120 10.89 -13.30 9.01
C PHE A 120 10.46 -13.25 10.49
N ARG A 121 11.41 -13.29 11.42
CA ARG A 121 11.11 -13.17 12.86
C ARG A 121 10.50 -11.82 13.21
N TYR A 122 11.07 -10.76 12.65
CA TYR A 122 10.55 -9.41 12.84
C TYR A 122 9.09 -9.28 12.37
N ALA A 123 8.74 -9.86 11.23
CA ALA A 123 7.38 -9.83 10.72
C ALA A 123 6.41 -10.62 11.63
N LEU A 124 6.81 -11.77 12.17
CA LEU A 124 6.02 -12.53 13.13
C LEU A 124 5.79 -11.75 14.44
N ASP A 125 6.86 -11.20 15.00
CA ASP A 125 6.83 -10.47 16.28
C ASP A 125 6.02 -9.18 16.18
N LEU A 126 6.24 -8.40 15.13
CA LEU A 126 5.58 -7.10 14.91
C LEU A 126 4.06 -7.16 14.98
N PHE A 127 3.47 -8.23 14.44
CA PHE A 127 2.04 -8.47 14.44
C PHE A 127 1.59 -9.46 15.54
N GLY A 128 2.51 -9.91 16.40
CA GLY A 128 2.23 -10.89 17.45
C GLY A 128 1.70 -12.21 16.88
N LEU A 129 2.17 -12.64 15.70
CA LEU A 129 1.73 -13.85 15.01
C LEU A 129 2.48 -15.12 15.47
N GLU A 130 3.46 -14.99 16.36
CA GLU A 130 4.28 -16.12 16.82
C GLU A 130 3.44 -17.22 17.50
N ALA A 131 2.48 -16.82 18.34
CA ALA A 131 1.58 -17.77 19.02
C ALA A 131 0.68 -18.57 18.04
N GLU A 132 0.45 -18.02 16.85
CA GLU A 132 -0.40 -18.60 15.81
C GLU A 132 0.42 -19.18 14.65
N ALA A 133 1.75 -19.29 14.80
CA ALA A 133 2.65 -19.67 13.72
C ALA A 133 2.27 -21.00 13.04
N GLU A 134 1.74 -21.96 13.80
CA GLU A 134 1.31 -23.28 13.31
C GLU A 134 -0.20 -23.35 13.01
N THR A 135 -0.95 -22.26 13.21
CA THR A 135 -2.38 -22.16 12.88
C THR A 135 -2.56 -22.00 11.37
N LEU A 136 -3.54 -22.69 10.81
CA LEU A 136 -3.89 -22.53 9.39
C LEU A 136 -4.47 -21.11 9.14
N ALA A 137 -4.07 -20.48 8.05
CA ALA A 137 -4.53 -19.12 7.74
C ALA A 137 -6.06 -19.01 7.66
N ARG A 138 -6.77 -20.06 7.21
CA ARG A 138 -8.25 -20.09 7.19
C ARG A 138 -8.90 -20.05 8.59
N GLU A 139 -8.15 -20.36 9.65
CA GLU A 139 -8.64 -20.40 11.03
C GLU A 139 -8.42 -19.06 11.75
N LEU A 140 -7.67 -18.16 11.13
CA LEU A 140 -7.42 -16.83 11.66
C LEU A 140 -8.66 -15.94 11.59
N PRO A 141 -8.91 -15.09 12.59
CA PRO A 141 -9.86 -13.99 12.48
C PRO A 141 -9.46 -13.03 11.34
N HIS A 142 -10.42 -12.26 10.83
CA HIS A 142 -10.21 -11.38 9.67
C HIS A 142 -9.02 -10.41 9.84
N HIS A 143 -8.91 -9.74 10.97
CA HIS A 143 -7.81 -8.81 11.24
C HIS A 143 -6.45 -9.51 11.28
N ARG A 144 -6.37 -10.72 11.83
CA ARG A 144 -5.12 -11.50 11.88
C ARG A 144 -4.69 -11.94 10.48
N LEU A 145 -5.66 -12.30 9.65
CA LEU A 145 -5.41 -12.65 8.26
C LEU A 145 -4.87 -11.45 7.46
N GLN A 146 -5.39 -10.25 7.73
CA GLN A 146 -4.92 -9.01 7.11
C GLN A 146 -3.51 -8.64 7.57
N TRP A 147 -3.21 -8.80 8.85
CA TRP A 147 -1.87 -8.62 9.38
C TRP A 147 -0.88 -9.66 8.85
N LEU A 148 -1.31 -10.92 8.66
CA LEU A 148 -0.50 -11.94 8.00
C LEU A 148 -0.10 -11.50 6.58
N GLU A 149 -1.02 -10.93 5.81
CA GLU A 149 -0.70 -10.44 4.46
C GLU A 149 0.37 -9.34 4.48
N ILE A 150 0.24 -8.36 5.38
CA ILE A 150 1.25 -7.31 5.54
C ILE A 150 2.59 -7.92 6.00
N ALA A 151 2.56 -8.86 6.94
CA ALA A 151 3.75 -9.57 7.40
C ALA A 151 4.45 -10.35 6.26
N MET A 152 3.68 -10.99 5.37
CA MET A 152 4.23 -11.66 4.18
C MET A 152 4.96 -10.66 3.26
N VAL A 153 4.38 -9.48 3.04
CA VAL A 153 5.03 -8.43 2.25
C VAL A 153 6.34 -7.99 2.89
N LEU A 154 6.35 -7.77 4.20
CA LEU A 154 7.56 -7.36 4.95
C LEU A 154 8.65 -8.43 4.96
N ALA A 155 8.28 -9.71 5.02
CA ALA A 155 9.22 -10.83 4.94
C ALA A 155 10.03 -10.82 3.62
N GLY A 156 9.47 -10.26 2.55
CA GLY A 156 10.14 -10.04 1.27
C GLY A 156 11.21 -8.93 1.29
N GLY A 157 11.25 -8.09 2.33
CA GLY A 157 12.23 -7.00 2.47
C GLY A 157 12.01 -5.84 1.49
N PRO A 158 10.79 -5.28 1.40
CA PRO A 158 10.51 -4.17 0.50
C PRO A 158 11.16 -2.86 0.98
N GLU A 159 11.43 -1.94 0.05
CA GLU A 159 11.85 -0.57 0.33
C GLU A 159 10.66 0.40 0.33
N ILE A 160 9.61 0.04 -0.40
CA ILE A 160 8.33 0.74 -0.42
C ILE A 160 7.18 -0.27 -0.41
N VAL A 161 6.13 0.00 0.34
CA VAL A 161 4.92 -0.84 0.40
C VAL A 161 3.70 -0.05 -0.04
N LEU A 162 2.92 -0.65 -0.93
CA LEU A 162 1.60 -0.17 -1.35
C LEU A 162 0.52 -1.01 -0.68
N LEU A 163 -0.36 -0.39 0.10
CA LEU A 163 -1.45 -1.03 0.83
C LEU A 163 -2.79 -0.54 0.31
N ASP A 164 -3.67 -1.45 -0.09
CA ASP A 164 -5.01 -1.12 -0.57
C ASP A 164 -6.06 -1.45 0.50
N GLU A 165 -6.61 -0.42 1.14
CA GLU A 165 -7.59 -0.48 2.22
C GLU A 165 -7.20 -1.45 3.36
N PRO A 166 -6.02 -1.27 4.00
CA PRO A 166 -5.51 -2.21 5.00
C PRO A 166 -6.34 -2.26 6.28
N THR A 167 -7.31 -1.38 6.46
CA THR A 167 -8.19 -1.33 7.63
C THR A 167 -9.63 -1.75 7.32
N ALA A 168 -9.91 -2.21 6.10
CA ALA A 168 -11.25 -2.61 5.70
C ALA A 168 -11.80 -3.74 6.58
N GLY A 169 -12.97 -3.51 7.21
CA GLY A 169 -13.63 -4.49 8.06
C GLY A 169 -13.03 -4.67 9.46
N LEU A 170 -12.05 -3.85 9.85
CA LEU A 170 -11.47 -3.84 11.19
C LEU A 170 -12.32 -3.04 12.18
N SER A 171 -12.29 -3.45 13.44
CA SER A 171 -12.81 -2.63 14.55
C SER A 171 -11.96 -1.37 14.75
N PRO A 172 -12.45 -0.34 15.46
CA PRO A 172 -11.66 0.87 15.75
C PRO A 172 -10.35 0.57 16.49
N GLU A 173 -10.35 -0.43 17.38
CA GLU A 173 -9.16 -0.83 18.13
C GLU A 173 -8.12 -1.49 17.22
N GLU A 174 -8.55 -2.42 16.36
CA GLU A 174 -7.70 -3.08 15.37
C GLU A 174 -7.15 -2.09 14.34
N THR A 175 -7.97 -1.12 13.91
CA THR A 175 -7.56 -0.01 13.04
C THR A 175 -6.44 0.81 13.68
N LEU A 176 -6.59 1.17 14.97
CA LEU A 176 -5.57 1.91 15.70
C LEU A 176 -4.28 1.09 15.87
N GLN A 177 -4.40 -0.21 16.12
CA GLN A 177 -3.24 -1.10 16.20
C GLN A 177 -2.51 -1.18 14.85
N THR A 178 -3.25 -1.32 13.74
CA THR A 178 -2.69 -1.28 12.39
C THR A 178 -1.97 0.05 12.13
N ALA A 179 -2.57 1.18 12.53
CA ALA A 179 -1.95 2.49 12.40
C ALA A 179 -0.60 2.57 13.13
N ARG A 180 -0.54 2.09 14.37
CA ARG A 180 0.71 2.06 15.17
C ARG A 180 1.80 1.22 14.53
N VAL A 181 1.43 0.07 13.96
CA VAL A 181 2.37 -0.78 13.23
C VAL A 181 2.91 -0.06 12.00
N LEU A 182 2.06 0.55 11.18
CA LEU A 182 2.51 1.28 9.98
C LEU A 182 3.38 2.48 10.33
N GLN A 183 3.04 3.23 11.38
CA GLN A 183 3.90 4.31 11.89
C GLN A 183 5.27 3.79 12.36
N HIS A 184 5.31 2.66 13.06
CA HIS A 184 6.56 2.05 13.51
C HIS A 184 7.44 1.65 12.33
N LEU A 185 6.86 0.99 11.31
CA LEU A 185 7.54 0.62 10.08
C LEU A 185 8.08 1.84 9.33
N ASN A 186 7.27 2.89 9.22
CA ASN A 186 7.68 4.12 8.55
C ASN A 186 8.84 4.81 9.30
N ARG A 187 8.80 4.88 10.64
CA ARG A 187 9.91 5.41 11.46
C ARG A 187 11.20 4.60 11.31
N SER A 188 11.13 3.32 10.96
CA SER A 188 12.29 2.50 10.64
C SER A 188 12.84 2.69 9.22
N GLY A 189 12.26 3.63 8.45
CA GLY A 189 12.71 4.03 7.12
C GLY A 189 11.91 3.46 5.95
N LEU A 190 10.89 2.61 6.21
CA LEU A 190 10.06 2.07 5.16
C LEU A 190 9.15 3.16 4.57
N THR A 191 9.18 3.30 3.25
CA THR A 191 8.20 4.14 2.55
C THR A 191 6.87 3.39 2.44
N ILE A 192 5.77 4.07 2.74
CA ILE A 192 4.45 3.44 2.73
C ILE A 192 3.47 4.32 1.95
N VAL A 193 2.75 3.72 1.03
CA VAL A 193 1.62 4.35 0.35
C VAL A 193 0.36 3.57 0.68
N VAL A 194 -0.63 4.24 1.25
CA VAL A 194 -1.91 3.63 1.64
C VAL A 194 -3.02 4.24 0.81
N VAL A 195 -3.82 3.40 0.17
CA VAL A 195 -5.12 3.81 -0.39
C VAL A 195 -6.17 3.60 0.71
N GLU A 196 -6.85 4.65 1.11
CA GLU A 196 -7.83 4.60 2.19
C GLU A 196 -8.98 5.58 1.99
N HIS A 197 -10.07 5.32 2.70
CA HIS A 197 -11.23 6.22 2.75
C HIS A 197 -11.61 6.63 4.17
N ASP A 198 -11.04 5.97 5.19
CA ASP A 198 -11.22 6.35 6.61
C ASP A 198 -10.32 7.53 6.97
N ILE A 199 -10.95 8.70 7.13
CA ILE A 199 -10.24 9.95 7.47
C ILE A 199 -9.65 9.90 8.89
N ALA A 200 -10.24 9.15 9.82
CA ALA A 200 -9.70 9.01 11.17
C ALA A 200 -8.36 8.26 11.13
N PHE A 201 -8.30 7.16 10.39
CA PHE A 201 -7.05 6.43 10.15
C PHE A 201 -6.02 7.30 9.40
N VAL A 202 -6.42 8.00 8.34
CA VAL A 202 -5.52 8.90 7.59
C VAL A 202 -4.92 9.96 8.50
N ARG A 203 -5.71 10.57 9.39
CA ARG A 203 -5.22 11.55 10.37
C ARG A 203 -4.18 10.98 11.33
N GLU A 204 -4.33 9.71 11.67
CA GLU A 204 -3.40 9.04 12.59
C GLU A 204 -2.05 8.76 11.93
N VAL A 205 -2.02 8.37 10.65
CA VAL A 205 -0.80 7.83 10.04
C VAL A 205 -0.12 8.74 9.02
N ALA A 206 -0.87 9.55 8.27
CA ALA A 206 -0.34 10.21 7.09
C ALA A 206 0.61 11.37 7.40
N GLN A 207 1.74 11.40 6.70
CA GLN A 207 2.63 12.57 6.62
C GLN A 207 2.26 13.44 5.41
N GLY A 208 1.83 12.81 4.31
CA GLY A 208 1.32 13.47 3.14
C GLY A 208 0.03 12.81 2.65
N VAL A 209 -0.86 13.61 2.09
CA VAL A 209 -2.15 13.16 1.56
C VAL A 209 -2.28 13.61 0.12
N THR A 210 -2.67 12.69 -0.77
CA THR A 210 -3.06 12.95 -2.16
C THR A 210 -4.54 12.67 -2.30
N VAL A 211 -5.33 13.67 -2.67
CA VAL A 211 -6.77 13.54 -2.93
C VAL A 211 -7.00 13.28 -4.41
N LEU A 212 -7.59 12.12 -4.73
CA LEU A 212 -8.07 11.82 -6.08
C LEU A 212 -9.55 12.19 -6.24
N HIS A 213 -9.87 12.80 -7.36
CA HIS A 213 -11.24 13.06 -7.78
C HIS A 213 -11.36 12.93 -9.30
N GLN A 214 -12.32 12.14 -9.78
CA GLN A 214 -12.59 11.92 -11.21
C GLN A 214 -11.33 11.57 -12.03
N GLY A 215 -10.49 10.68 -11.47
CA GLY A 215 -9.27 10.20 -12.11
C GLY A 215 -8.09 11.16 -12.08
N ARG A 216 -8.18 12.30 -11.41
CA ARG A 216 -7.11 13.32 -11.32
C ARG A 216 -6.71 13.57 -9.90
N ILE A 217 -5.48 14.04 -9.69
CA ILE A 217 -5.09 14.62 -8.41
C ILE A 217 -5.84 15.95 -8.29
N PHE A 218 -6.63 16.06 -7.24
CA PHE A 218 -7.42 17.23 -6.91
C PHE A 218 -6.69 18.17 -5.96
N ALA A 219 -6.04 17.59 -4.94
CA ALA A 219 -5.26 18.32 -3.95
C ALA A 219 -4.15 17.43 -3.39
N GLU A 220 -3.05 18.04 -2.95
CA GLU A 220 -1.98 17.39 -2.21
C GLU A 220 -1.54 18.31 -1.08
N GLY A 221 -1.14 17.72 0.06
CA GLY A 221 -0.68 18.49 1.22
C GLY A 221 -0.60 17.62 2.47
N THR A 222 -0.40 18.27 3.60
CA THR A 222 -0.51 17.66 4.93
C THR A 222 -1.96 17.32 5.24
N VAL A 223 -2.17 16.46 6.25
CA VAL A 223 -3.52 16.11 6.71
C VAL A 223 -4.33 17.36 7.10
N ASP A 224 -3.68 18.31 7.79
CA ASP A 224 -4.35 19.53 8.24
C ASP A 224 -4.75 20.43 7.05
N GLU A 225 -3.88 20.62 6.07
CA GLU A 225 -4.19 21.36 4.85
C GLU A 225 -5.36 20.74 4.09
N ILE A 226 -5.33 19.42 3.90
CA ILE A 226 -6.37 18.67 3.17
C ILE A 226 -7.71 18.72 3.91
N THR A 227 -7.71 18.55 5.22
CA THR A 227 -8.94 18.57 6.01
C THR A 227 -9.53 19.97 6.18
N ALA A 228 -8.71 21.03 6.07
CA ALA A 228 -9.15 22.43 6.05
C ALA A 228 -9.66 22.87 4.67
N HIS A 229 -9.31 22.14 3.59
CA HIS A 229 -9.64 22.52 2.22
C HIS A 229 -11.16 22.40 1.95
N GLU A 230 -11.84 23.51 1.71
CA GLU A 230 -13.30 23.57 1.55
C GLU A 230 -13.83 22.65 0.44
N ASP A 231 -13.18 22.64 -0.71
CA ASP A 231 -13.61 21.82 -1.84
C ASP A 231 -13.39 20.33 -1.59
N VAL A 232 -12.33 19.93 -0.85
CA VAL A 232 -12.13 18.55 -0.42
C VAL A 232 -13.27 18.14 0.51
N ARG A 233 -13.62 18.98 1.48
CA ARG A 233 -14.76 18.72 2.38
C ARG A 233 -16.05 18.54 1.60
N ARG A 234 -16.30 19.40 0.58
CA ARG A 234 -17.48 19.33 -0.29
C ARG A 234 -17.54 18.03 -1.10
N ILE A 235 -16.40 17.56 -1.61
CA ILE A 235 -16.30 16.29 -2.35
C ILE A 235 -16.63 15.09 -1.46
N TYR A 236 -16.20 15.10 -0.20
CA TYR A 236 -16.44 13.99 0.74
C TYR A 236 -17.82 14.02 1.39
N LEU A 237 -18.31 15.20 1.77
CA LEU A 237 -19.58 15.35 2.49
C LEU A 237 -20.79 15.40 1.56
N GLY A 238 -20.57 15.45 0.24
CA GLY A 238 -21.63 15.74 -0.70
C GLY A 238 -22.07 17.20 -0.63
N ARG A 239 -22.81 17.66 -1.63
CA ARG A 239 -23.51 18.95 -1.52
C ARG A 239 -24.60 18.78 -0.46
N ALA A 240 -24.45 19.49 0.67
CA ALA A 240 -25.55 19.72 1.57
C ALA A 240 -26.68 20.46 0.84
#